data_367f5ac7353ecde1bc9547499d648966
#
_entry.id   367f5ac7353ecde1bc9547499d648966
#
_cell.length_a   1.000
_cell.length_b   1.000
_cell.length_c   1.000
_cell.angle_alpha   90.00
_cell.angle_beta   90.00
_cell.angle_gamma   90.00
#
_symmetry.space_group_name_H-M   'P 1'
#
loop_
_entity.id
_entity.type
_entity.pdbx_description
1 polymer ?
#
loop_
_entity_poly.entity_id
_entity_poly.type
_entity_poly.pdbx_seq_one_letter_code
_entity_poly.pdbx_strand_id
1 'polypeptide(L)'
;MLKLKTISLLGHRSELDALPEGKLLINTINAHSYNTALKDPAFAEALLRGDALIPDGASIVLAFKLLRHEKIERTAGWDLFLYEMDKLNRKGGTCFFLGSSEDTLRKIKVKAVRLYPNIR
;
A
#
# COMPACT_ATOMS: atom_id res chain seq x y z
N MET A 1 -18.40 4.92 -11.45
CA MET A 1 -17.74 3.66 -11.87
C MET A 1 -16.23 3.85 -11.88
N LEU A 2 -15.51 2.90 -11.31
CA LEU A 2 -14.05 2.89 -11.30
C LEU A 2 -13.50 2.71 -12.73
N LYS A 3 -12.68 3.66 -13.19
CA LYS A 3 -12.04 3.59 -14.51
C LYS A 3 -10.54 3.81 -14.38
N LEU A 4 -9.74 2.92 -14.98
CA LEU A 4 -8.28 3.07 -15.01
C LEU A 4 -7.80 4.40 -15.60
N LYS A 5 -8.57 4.96 -16.56
CA LYS A 5 -8.24 6.25 -17.19
C LYS A 5 -8.36 7.46 -16.26
N THR A 6 -9.13 7.33 -15.16
CA THR A 6 -9.45 8.47 -14.27
C THR A 6 -9.06 8.25 -12.81
N ILE A 7 -8.68 7.03 -12.44
CA ILE A 7 -8.27 6.72 -11.07
C ILE A 7 -6.96 7.43 -10.71
N SER A 8 -6.88 7.97 -9.50
CA SER A 8 -5.65 8.56 -8.98
C SER A 8 -4.85 7.51 -8.21
N LEU A 9 -3.61 7.31 -8.62
CA LEU A 9 -2.65 6.42 -7.94
C LEU A 9 -1.42 7.19 -7.54
N LEU A 10 -0.77 6.78 -6.45
CA LEU A 10 0.61 7.19 -6.17
C LEU A 10 1.53 6.56 -7.22
N GLY A 11 2.11 7.39 -8.07
CA GLY A 11 2.97 6.97 -9.17
C GLY A 11 4.39 6.63 -8.75
N HIS A 12 4.87 7.18 -7.63
CA HIS A 12 6.22 7.00 -7.12
C HIS A 12 6.23 6.85 -5.59
N ARG A 13 7.15 6.04 -5.06
CA ARG A 13 7.31 5.83 -3.61
C ARG A 13 7.62 7.13 -2.85
N SER A 14 8.32 8.06 -3.48
CA SER A 14 8.62 9.37 -2.89
C SER A 14 7.37 10.18 -2.55
N GLU A 15 6.24 9.92 -3.21
CA GLU A 15 4.97 10.58 -2.92
C GLU A 15 4.38 10.16 -1.56
N LEU A 16 4.83 9.02 -0.99
CA LEU A 16 4.45 8.62 0.36
C LEU A 16 4.93 9.62 1.43
N ASP A 17 6.06 10.30 1.18
CA ASP A 17 6.58 11.31 2.09
C ASP A 17 5.75 12.62 2.08
N ALA A 18 5.01 12.86 1.00
CA ALA A 18 4.14 14.01 0.84
C ALA A 18 2.73 13.81 1.43
N LEU A 19 2.40 12.60 1.90
CA LEU A 19 1.13 12.34 2.57
C LEU A 19 1.07 13.10 3.91
N PRO A 20 -0.12 13.61 4.28
CA PRO A 20 -0.29 14.33 5.53
C PRO A 20 0.04 13.44 6.74
N GLU A 21 0.45 14.05 7.84
CA GLU A 21 0.61 13.35 9.10
C GLU A 21 -0.75 13.00 9.71
N GLY A 22 -0.80 11.90 10.45
CA GLY A 22 -1.99 11.46 11.14
C GLY A 22 -2.42 10.05 10.76
N LYS A 23 -3.72 9.78 10.95
CA LYS A 23 -4.30 8.48 10.64
C LYS A 23 -4.59 8.39 9.14
N LEU A 24 -3.88 7.52 8.44
CA LEU A 24 -4.03 7.29 7.00
C LEU A 24 -4.43 5.85 6.70
N LEU A 25 -5.27 5.69 5.70
CA LEU A 25 -5.61 4.41 5.09
C LEU A 25 -4.99 4.35 3.69
N ILE A 26 -4.01 3.47 3.50
CA ILE A 26 -3.35 3.25 2.22
C ILE A 26 -3.84 1.92 1.66
N ASN A 27 -4.51 1.96 0.53
CA ASN A 27 -4.98 0.79 -0.19
C ASN A 27 -4.04 0.41 -1.34
N THR A 28 -4.07 -0.86 -1.73
CA THR A 28 -3.36 -1.36 -2.90
C THR A 28 -4.34 -1.73 -4.00
N ILE A 29 -3.95 -1.57 -5.25
CA ILE A 29 -4.73 -2.02 -6.40
C ILE A 29 -3.88 -2.89 -7.32
N ASN A 30 -4.44 -4.04 -7.69
CA ASN A 30 -3.92 -4.93 -8.72
C ASN A 30 -5.03 -5.29 -9.72
N ALA A 31 -4.73 -6.09 -10.74
CA ALA A 31 -5.72 -6.48 -11.74
C ALA A 31 -6.93 -7.20 -11.15
N HIS A 32 -6.71 -8.05 -10.13
CA HIS A 32 -7.81 -8.77 -9.46
C HIS A 32 -8.74 -7.82 -8.71
N SER A 33 -8.19 -6.95 -7.86
CA SER A 33 -8.98 -5.96 -7.12
C SER A 33 -9.68 -4.96 -8.04
N TYR A 34 -9.05 -4.58 -9.15
CA TYR A 34 -9.70 -3.77 -10.17
C TYR A 34 -10.91 -4.46 -10.78
N ASN A 35 -10.77 -5.72 -11.19
CA ASN A 35 -11.87 -6.51 -11.75
C ASN A 35 -13.00 -6.76 -10.72
N THR A 36 -12.65 -6.93 -9.45
CA THR A 36 -13.64 -7.03 -8.36
C THR A 36 -14.40 -5.71 -8.21
N ALA A 37 -13.70 -4.59 -8.20
CA ALA A 37 -14.31 -3.27 -8.08
C ALA A 37 -15.24 -2.90 -9.26
N LEU A 38 -15.03 -3.48 -10.44
CA LEU A 38 -15.96 -3.31 -11.58
C LEU A 38 -17.30 -4.02 -11.36
N LYS A 39 -17.31 -5.07 -10.54
CA LYS A 39 -18.50 -5.92 -10.28
C LYS A 39 -19.18 -5.61 -8.96
N ASP A 40 -18.44 -5.05 -8.02
CA ASP A 40 -18.89 -4.75 -6.66
C ASP A 40 -18.69 -3.25 -6.35
N PRO A 41 -19.78 -2.45 -6.43
CA PRO A 41 -19.71 -1.03 -6.14
C PRO A 41 -19.29 -0.70 -4.70
N ALA A 42 -19.65 -1.52 -3.72
CA ALA A 42 -19.25 -1.31 -2.33
C ALA A 42 -17.75 -1.52 -2.14
N PHE A 43 -17.18 -2.51 -2.80
CA PHE A 43 -15.74 -2.74 -2.82
C PHE A 43 -15.01 -1.58 -3.54
N ALA A 44 -15.54 -1.10 -4.67
CA ALA A 44 -14.98 0.04 -5.39
C ALA A 44 -14.97 1.31 -4.52
N GLU A 45 -16.05 1.57 -3.81
CA GLU A 45 -16.14 2.71 -2.89
C GLU A 45 -15.14 2.58 -1.73
N ALA A 46 -15.03 1.41 -1.11
CA ALA A 46 -14.08 1.15 -0.04
C ALA A 46 -12.63 1.34 -0.51
N LEU A 47 -12.32 0.87 -1.72
CA LEU A 47 -10.99 1.02 -2.33
C LEU A 47 -10.61 2.50 -2.55
N LEU A 48 -11.58 3.31 -2.97
CA LEU A 48 -11.38 4.74 -3.28
C LEU A 48 -11.46 5.66 -2.05
N ARG A 49 -12.03 5.21 -0.94
CA ARG A 49 -12.13 5.97 0.31
C ARG A 49 -10.82 6.06 1.09
N GLY A 50 -9.80 5.29 0.72
CA GLY A 50 -8.48 5.42 1.32
C GLY A 50 -7.84 6.78 1.00
N ASP A 51 -6.89 7.18 1.83
CA ASP A 51 -6.14 8.44 1.64
C ASP A 51 -5.13 8.33 0.50
N ALA A 52 -4.69 7.11 0.19
CA ALA A 52 -3.83 6.82 -0.94
C ALA A 52 -4.12 5.44 -1.53
N LEU A 53 -3.89 5.31 -2.83
CA LEU A 53 -4.02 4.07 -3.57
C LEU A 53 -2.71 3.81 -4.32
N ILE A 54 -2.05 2.68 -4.02
CA ILE A 54 -0.76 2.32 -4.61
C ILE A 54 -0.90 1.18 -5.62
N PRO A 55 -0.16 1.23 -6.75
CA PRO A 55 -0.21 0.20 -7.77
C PRO A 55 0.61 -1.03 -7.35
N ASP A 56 -0.08 -2.11 -7.05
CA ASP A 56 0.51 -3.42 -6.74
C ASP A 56 0.29 -4.39 -7.89
N GLY A 57 1.21 -4.43 -8.80
CA GLY A 57 1.19 -5.38 -9.90
C GLY A 57 1.65 -4.80 -11.23
N ALA A 58 2.39 -5.60 -11.98
CA ALA A 58 2.93 -5.20 -13.27
C ALA A 58 1.85 -4.89 -14.31
N SER A 59 0.70 -5.57 -14.23
CA SER A 59 -0.43 -5.36 -15.14
C SER A 59 -1.07 -3.98 -14.99
N ILE A 60 -1.19 -3.45 -13.78
CA ILE A 60 -1.69 -2.09 -13.55
C ILE A 60 -0.69 -1.06 -14.09
N VAL A 61 0.61 -1.25 -13.83
CA VAL A 61 1.67 -0.38 -14.36
C VAL A 61 1.66 -0.36 -15.89
N LEU A 62 1.53 -1.54 -16.52
CA LEU A 62 1.44 -1.66 -17.96
C LEU A 62 0.18 -0.97 -18.52
N ALA A 63 -0.97 -1.17 -17.87
CA ALA A 63 -2.22 -0.55 -18.28
C ALA A 63 -2.14 0.99 -18.22
N PHE A 64 -1.54 1.57 -17.20
CA PHE A 64 -1.30 3.02 -17.12
C PHE A 64 -0.40 3.52 -18.24
N LYS A 65 0.69 2.80 -18.53
CA LYS A 65 1.57 3.13 -19.65
C LYS A 65 0.85 3.13 -21.00
N LEU A 66 0.00 2.14 -21.24
CA LEU A 66 -0.72 1.99 -22.51
C LEU A 66 -1.91 2.93 -22.64
N LEU A 67 -2.69 3.14 -21.59
CA LEU A 67 -3.95 3.88 -21.62
C LEU A 67 -3.79 5.37 -21.34
N ARG A 68 -2.79 5.76 -20.56
CA ARG A 68 -2.58 7.13 -20.10
C ARG A 68 -1.24 7.70 -20.55
N HIS A 69 -0.37 6.86 -21.15
CA HIS A 69 1.02 7.22 -21.46
C HIS A 69 1.81 7.69 -20.22
N GLU A 70 1.38 7.27 -19.03
CA GLU A 70 2.02 7.58 -17.75
C GLU A 70 2.91 6.42 -17.33
N LYS A 71 4.11 6.76 -16.89
CA LYS A 71 5.08 5.81 -16.34
C LYS A 71 4.98 5.87 -14.82
N ILE A 72 4.38 4.84 -14.21
CA ILE A 72 4.27 4.71 -12.77
C ILE A 72 5.16 3.58 -12.24
N GLU A 73 5.62 3.71 -11.01
CA GLU A 73 6.40 2.71 -10.31
C GLU A 73 5.47 1.69 -9.63
N ARG A 74 5.76 0.40 -9.79
CA ARG A 74 5.07 -0.62 -9.00
C ARG A 74 5.49 -0.49 -7.54
N THR A 75 4.50 -0.41 -6.65
CA THR A 75 4.70 -0.43 -5.20
C THR A 75 3.81 -1.51 -4.60
N ALA A 76 4.39 -2.66 -4.31
CA ALA A 76 3.68 -3.76 -3.65
C ALA A 76 3.45 -3.44 -2.16
N GLY A 77 2.50 -4.14 -1.55
CA GLY A 77 2.27 -4.01 -0.11
C GLY A 77 3.51 -4.28 0.73
N TRP A 78 4.37 -5.21 0.29
CA TRP A 78 5.67 -5.48 0.92
C TRP A 78 6.63 -4.28 0.84
N ASP A 79 6.69 -3.61 -0.30
CA ASP A 79 7.52 -2.41 -0.47
C ASP A 79 7.05 -1.27 0.45
N LEU A 80 5.74 -1.07 0.54
CA LEU A 80 5.13 -0.11 1.48
C LEU A 80 5.48 -0.47 2.92
N PHE A 81 5.35 -1.75 3.29
CA PHE A 81 5.68 -2.23 4.63
C PHE A 81 7.14 -1.91 4.99
N LEU A 82 8.09 -2.25 4.14
CA LEU A 82 9.51 -1.97 4.38
C LEU A 82 9.78 -0.46 4.51
N TYR A 83 9.17 0.33 3.63
CA TYR A 83 9.30 1.78 3.66
C TYR A 83 8.80 2.39 4.98
N GLU A 84 7.62 1.99 5.43
CA GLU A 84 7.03 2.51 6.67
C GLU A 84 7.79 2.00 7.93
N MET A 85 8.26 0.76 7.93
CA MET A 85 9.07 0.23 9.02
C MET A 85 10.42 0.97 9.15
N ASP A 86 11.09 1.27 8.04
CA ASP A 86 12.32 2.06 8.06
C ASP A 86 12.08 3.49 8.55
N LYS A 87 11.01 4.12 8.08
CA LYS A 87 10.59 5.46 8.51
C LYS A 87 10.28 5.49 10.02
N LEU A 88 9.52 4.52 10.49
CA LEU A 88 9.14 4.39 11.90
C LEU A 88 10.36 4.11 12.78
N ASN A 89 11.29 3.28 12.32
CA ASN A 89 12.53 2.98 13.04
C ASN A 89 13.44 4.20 13.18
N ARG A 90 13.50 5.07 12.17
CA ARG A 90 14.26 6.33 12.25
C ARG A 90 13.68 7.33 13.25
N LYS A 91 12.33 7.39 13.33
CA LYS A 91 11.63 8.32 14.23
C LYS A 91 11.45 7.77 15.64
N GLY A 92 11.51 6.47 15.81
CA GLY A 92 10.99 5.76 16.97
C GLY A 92 9.46 5.78 16.99
N GLY A 93 8.84 4.68 17.35
CA GLY A 93 7.38 4.61 17.39
C GLY A 93 6.88 3.21 17.73
N THR A 94 5.59 2.98 17.54
CA THR A 94 4.95 1.71 17.82
C THR A 94 4.36 1.12 16.57
N CYS A 95 4.58 -0.18 16.35
CA CYS A 95 3.97 -0.95 15.28
C CYS A 95 3.06 -2.03 15.84
N PHE A 96 1.92 -2.25 15.21
CA PHE A 96 0.96 -3.28 15.59
C PHE A 96 0.68 -4.20 14.40
N PHE A 97 0.86 -5.52 14.60
CA PHE A 97 0.55 -6.54 13.60
C PHE A 97 -0.78 -7.19 13.94
N LEU A 98 -1.73 -7.10 13.02
CA LEU A 98 -3.06 -7.72 13.13
C LEU A 98 -3.19 -8.86 12.13
N GLY A 99 -3.51 -10.05 12.61
CA GLY A 99 -3.77 -11.22 11.77
C GLY A 99 -2.78 -12.36 11.99
N SER A 100 -2.90 -13.40 11.17
CA SER A 100 -2.07 -14.60 11.24
C SER A 100 -2.24 -15.44 12.52
N SER A 101 -1.44 -16.51 12.68
CA SER A 101 -1.43 -17.35 13.88
C SER A 101 -0.55 -16.73 14.98
N GLU A 102 -0.81 -17.10 16.22
CA GLU A 102 -0.03 -16.64 17.37
C GLU A 102 1.47 -16.98 17.24
N ASP A 103 1.79 -18.18 16.74
CA ASP A 103 3.17 -18.60 16.52
C ASP A 103 3.86 -17.72 15.45
N THR A 104 3.16 -17.42 14.36
CA THR A 104 3.67 -16.51 13.31
C THR A 104 3.88 -15.10 13.84
N LEU A 105 2.94 -14.56 14.61
CA LEU A 105 3.06 -13.24 15.21
C LEU A 105 4.24 -13.15 16.19
N ARG A 106 4.48 -14.21 16.96
CA ARG A 106 5.65 -14.30 17.85
C ARG A 106 6.96 -14.24 17.05
N LYS A 107 7.06 -14.98 15.95
CA LYS A 107 8.23 -14.96 15.05
C LYS A 107 8.43 -13.59 14.39
N ILE A 108 7.33 -12.96 13.98
CA ILE A 108 7.37 -11.59 13.41
C ILE A 108 7.91 -10.61 14.45
N LYS A 109 7.40 -10.65 15.69
CA LYS A 109 7.86 -9.77 16.76
C LYS A 109 9.37 -9.91 17.02
N VAL A 110 9.86 -11.13 17.14
CA VAL A 110 11.30 -11.40 17.36
C VAL A 110 12.15 -10.83 16.21
N LYS A 111 11.73 -11.05 14.97
CA LYS A 111 12.42 -10.55 13.80
C LYS A 111 12.36 -9.02 13.67
N ALA A 112 11.20 -8.44 13.94
CA ALA A 112 10.99 -6.99 13.87
C ALA A 112 11.87 -6.25 14.89
N VAL A 113 11.91 -6.68 16.14
CA VAL A 113 12.79 -6.10 17.17
C VAL A 113 14.27 -6.14 16.77
N ARG A 114 14.69 -7.22 16.12
CA ARG A 114 16.07 -7.35 15.67
C ARG A 114 16.42 -6.43 14.50
N LEU A 115 15.50 -6.29 13.53
CA LEU A 115 15.72 -5.48 12.33
C LEU A 115 15.45 -4.00 12.55
N TYR A 116 14.52 -3.68 13.43
CA TYR A 116 14.04 -2.33 13.71
C TYR A 116 14.06 -2.03 15.21
N PRO A 117 15.25 -1.88 15.81
CA PRO A 117 15.41 -1.84 17.27
C PRO A 117 14.78 -0.62 17.94
N ASN A 118 14.46 0.45 17.20
CA ASN A 118 13.82 1.65 17.74
C ASN A 118 12.28 1.60 17.68
N ILE A 119 11.68 0.51 17.18
CA ILE A 119 10.23 0.31 17.15
C ILE A 119 9.77 -0.52 18.36
N ARG A 120 8.64 -0.14 18.94
CA ARG A 120 7.97 -0.88 20.02
C ARG A 120 6.71 -1.58 19.54
#